data_81201929526b9a7c8a4a0ebb5c6f6b46
#
_entry.id   81201929526b9a7c8a4a0ebb5c6f6b46
#
_cell.length_a   1.000
_cell.length_b   1.000
_cell.length_c   1.000
_cell.angle_alpha   90.00
_cell.angle_beta   90.00
_cell.angle_gamma   90.00
#
_symmetry.space_group_name_H-M   'P 1'
#
loop_
_entity.id
_entity.type
_entity.pdbx_description
1 polymer ?
#
loop_
_entity_poly.entity_id
_entity_poly.type
_entity_poly.pdbx_seq_one_letter_code
_entity_poly.pdbx_strand_id
1 'polypeptide(L)'
;MSAIRPAILLAVVAAVALGACAKKEPPPPPPTPVPAAMAVPAPSPFKVTAVDLGKSIGDDKKIKEAATVFGPKDTIYASIASEGVAPKVTLKARWTYGEKGQLVNEETRDFAPTGPAVTEFHIARPSGWPAGTYKLEVSADGNVAATKEFEVKK
;
A
#
# COMPACT_ATOMS: atom_id res chain seq x y z
N MET A 1 -35.02 24.92 -57.78
CA MET A 1 -36.25 25.64 -58.23
C MET A 1 -36.66 26.59 -57.15
N SER A 2 -36.63 27.85 -57.51
CA SER A 2 -37.35 29.05 -57.14
C SER A 2 -37.12 29.48 -55.67
N ALA A 3 -36.33 30.47 -55.44
CA ALA A 3 -36.44 31.91 -55.71
C ALA A 3 -37.76 32.51 -55.15
N ILE A 4 -37.63 33.46 -54.22
CA ILE A 4 -38.11 34.86 -54.34
C ILE A 4 -37.80 35.64 -53.06
N ARG A 5 -37.01 36.67 -53.20
CA ARG A 5 -36.96 37.93 -52.42
C ARG A 5 -38.11 38.83 -52.96
N PRO A 6 -38.53 39.95 -52.44
CA PRO A 6 -37.84 41.05 -51.72
C PRO A 6 -38.72 41.70 -50.60
N ALA A 7 -38.37 42.71 -49.93
CA ALA A 7 -38.18 44.11 -50.04
C ALA A 7 -38.28 44.76 -48.66
N ILE A 8 -37.33 45.51 -48.25
CA ILE A 8 -37.20 46.97 -48.02
C ILE A 8 -38.44 47.63 -47.44
N LEU A 9 -38.33 48.19 -46.25
CA LEU A 9 -38.82 49.52 -45.93
C LEU A 9 -38.05 50.17 -44.76
N LEU A 10 -37.51 51.26 -45.06
CA LEU A 10 -36.75 52.24 -44.33
C LEU A 10 -37.72 53.08 -43.47
N ALA A 11 -37.44 53.31 -42.22
CA ALA A 11 -37.96 54.50 -41.51
C ALA A 11 -37.01 54.93 -40.39
N VAL A 12 -36.73 56.15 -40.46
CA VAL A 12 -35.77 57.00 -39.83
C VAL A 12 -36.32 57.61 -38.53
N VAL A 13 -35.38 57.91 -37.60
CA VAL A 13 -35.41 59.02 -36.61
C VAL A 13 -36.07 58.74 -35.25
N ALA A 14 -35.30 58.76 -34.16
CA ALA A 14 -35.11 59.92 -33.31
C ALA A 14 -34.14 59.61 -32.18
N ALA A 15 -33.15 60.49 -32.08
CA ALA A 15 -32.20 60.55 -30.97
C ALA A 15 -32.90 61.09 -29.70
N VAL A 16 -32.76 60.37 -28.61
CA VAL A 16 -32.88 60.96 -27.26
C VAL A 16 -31.68 60.49 -26.44
N ALA A 17 -30.77 61.39 -26.23
CA ALA A 17 -29.72 61.26 -25.29
C ALA A 17 -30.28 61.44 -23.86
N LEU A 18 -30.28 60.37 -23.10
CA LEU A 18 -30.46 60.47 -21.66
C LEU A 18 -29.24 59.79 -21.01
N GLY A 19 -28.44 60.62 -20.39
CA GLY A 19 -27.29 60.20 -19.61
C GLY A 19 -27.70 59.26 -18.49
N ALA A 20 -27.30 58.03 -18.58
CA ALA A 20 -27.30 57.10 -17.48
C ALA A 20 -25.91 57.12 -16.84
N CYS A 21 -25.83 57.71 -15.65
CA CYS A 21 -24.70 57.55 -14.76
C CYS A 21 -24.46 56.02 -14.57
N ALA A 22 -23.42 55.51 -15.19
CA ALA A 22 -22.91 54.21 -14.91
C ALA A 22 -22.40 54.18 -13.46
N LYS A 23 -23.21 53.69 -12.55
CA LYS A 23 -22.80 53.35 -11.19
C LYS A 23 -21.78 52.24 -11.34
N LYS A 24 -20.51 52.63 -11.17
CA LYS A 24 -19.39 51.67 -11.19
C LYS A 24 -19.61 50.67 -10.06
N GLU A 25 -19.99 49.46 -10.42
CA GLU A 25 -20.14 48.34 -9.51
C GLU A 25 -18.75 48.07 -8.89
N PRO A 26 -18.64 47.99 -7.59
CA PRO A 26 -17.35 47.67 -6.96
C PRO A 26 -16.88 46.31 -7.45
N PRO A 27 -15.55 46.14 -7.68
CA PRO A 27 -15.01 44.82 -8.11
C PRO A 27 -15.39 43.78 -7.09
N PRO A 28 -15.69 42.53 -7.53
CA PRO A 28 -16.00 41.43 -6.63
C PRO A 28 -14.83 41.23 -5.67
N PRO A 29 -15.10 40.94 -4.39
CA PRO A 29 -14.05 40.68 -3.42
C PRO A 29 -13.18 39.51 -3.93
N PRO A 30 -11.85 39.60 -3.67
CA PRO A 30 -10.96 38.48 -4.04
C PRO A 30 -11.46 37.19 -3.41
N PRO A 31 -11.38 36.05 -4.12
CA PRO A 31 -11.81 34.77 -3.57
C PRO A 31 -11.05 34.52 -2.26
N THR A 32 -11.80 34.36 -1.18
CA THR A 32 -11.26 33.90 0.10
C THR A 32 -10.45 32.62 -0.18
N PRO A 33 -9.19 32.55 0.32
CA PRO A 33 -8.44 31.31 0.18
C PRO A 33 -9.25 30.18 0.87
N VAL A 34 -9.75 29.26 0.06
CA VAL A 34 -10.32 28.01 0.56
C VAL A 34 -9.20 27.36 1.36
N PRO A 35 -9.42 26.98 2.63
CA PRO A 35 -8.41 26.23 3.36
C PRO A 35 -8.04 25.04 2.47
N ALA A 36 -6.76 24.91 2.14
CA ALA A 36 -6.27 23.78 1.40
C ALA A 36 -6.76 22.53 2.13
N ALA A 37 -7.72 21.83 1.54
CA ALA A 37 -8.14 20.54 2.05
C ALA A 37 -6.84 19.75 2.19
N MET A 38 -6.50 19.38 3.43
CA MET A 38 -5.34 18.55 3.71
C MET A 38 -5.47 17.35 2.77
N ALA A 39 -4.60 17.30 1.78
CA ALA A 39 -4.58 16.20 0.83
C ALA A 39 -4.45 14.92 1.65
N VAL A 40 -5.50 14.14 1.71
CA VAL A 40 -5.44 12.78 2.27
C VAL A 40 -4.35 12.08 1.46
N PRO A 41 -3.26 11.60 2.08
CA PRO A 41 -2.21 10.93 1.34
C PRO A 41 -2.83 9.83 0.50
N ALA A 42 -2.53 9.81 -0.79
CA ALA A 42 -2.98 8.74 -1.66
C ALA A 42 -2.57 7.39 -1.04
N PRO A 43 -3.45 6.38 -1.03
CA PRO A 43 -3.12 5.09 -0.45
C PRO A 43 -1.86 4.54 -1.11
N SER A 44 -0.82 4.32 -0.31
CA SER A 44 0.44 3.77 -0.80
C SER A 44 0.24 2.32 -1.21
N PRO A 45 0.86 1.86 -2.31
CA PRO A 45 0.80 0.45 -2.70
C PRO A 45 1.38 -0.44 -1.60
N PHE A 46 0.88 -1.67 -1.51
CA PHE A 46 1.36 -2.65 -0.54
C PHE A 46 2.86 -2.92 -0.68
N LYS A 47 3.54 -2.97 0.44
CA LYS A 47 4.96 -3.39 0.54
C LYS A 47 5.24 -4.06 1.87
N VAL A 48 6.15 -5.01 1.88
CA VAL A 48 6.75 -5.57 3.08
C VAL A 48 7.84 -4.59 3.55
N THR A 49 7.80 -4.19 4.82
CA THR A 49 8.72 -3.21 5.40
C THR A 49 9.77 -3.84 6.29
N ALA A 50 9.44 -4.92 6.98
CA ALA A 50 10.38 -5.66 7.82
C ALA A 50 9.98 -7.13 7.92
N VAL A 51 11.00 -7.97 8.15
CA VAL A 51 10.84 -9.39 8.49
C VAL A 51 11.76 -9.70 9.65
N ASP A 52 11.20 -10.12 10.76
CA ASP A 52 11.92 -10.48 11.97
C ASP A 52 11.71 -11.94 12.32
N LEU A 53 12.77 -12.59 12.81
CA LEU A 53 12.74 -13.97 13.29
C LEU A 53 12.96 -14.02 14.79
N GLY A 54 12.32 -14.95 15.47
CA GLY A 54 12.48 -15.13 16.91
C GLY A 54 11.86 -16.42 17.43
N LYS A 55 12.06 -16.65 18.71
CA LYS A 55 11.57 -17.85 19.43
C LYS A 55 10.21 -17.65 20.06
N SER A 56 9.78 -16.41 20.18
CA SER A 56 8.49 -16.05 20.78
C SER A 56 7.90 -14.82 20.12
N ILE A 57 6.57 -14.76 20.18
CA ILE A 57 5.77 -13.70 19.56
C ILE A 57 4.83 -13.09 20.61
N GLY A 58 4.50 -11.82 20.45
CA GLY A 58 3.49 -11.13 21.25
C GLY A 58 2.08 -11.25 20.68
N ASP A 59 1.10 -10.74 21.43
CA ASP A 59 -0.29 -10.68 20.98
C ASP A 59 -0.47 -9.76 19.76
N ASP A 60 0.46 -8.83 19.57
CA ASP A 60 0.56 -7.93 18.42
C ASP A 60 1.26 -8.58 17.20
N LYS A 61 1.56 -9.88 17.26
CA LYS A 61 2.26 -10.67 16.25
C LYS A 61 3.69 -10.19 15.95
N LYS A 62 4.27 -9.38 16.82
CA LYS A 62 5.67 -8.98 16.72
C LYS A 62 6.56 -9.92 17.51
N ILE A 63 7.77 -10.09 17.02
CA ILE A 63 8.79 -10.86 17.73
C ILE A 63 9.13 -10.14 19.04
N LYS A 64 9.08 -10.86 20.18
CA LYS A 64 9.48 -10.34 21.49
C LYS A 64 11.01 -10.30 21.63
N GLU A 65 11.67 -11.32 21.10
CA GLU A 65 13.10 -11.47 21.11
C GLU A 65 13.59 -11.94 19.76
N ALA A 66 14.25 -11.05 19.03
CA ALA A 66 14.78 -11.36 17.71
C ALA A 66 15.95 -12.35 17.86
N ALA A 67 15.94 -13.39 17.05
CA ALA A 67 16.97 -14.41 17.04
C ALA A 67 17.30 -14.85 15.62
N THR A 68 18.59 -15.11 15.40
CA THR A 68 19.10 -15.70 14.17
C THR A 68 19.72 -17.08 14.42
N VAL A 69 19.77 -17.49 15.69
CA VAL A 69 20.27 -18.80 16.11
C VAL A 69 19.20 -19.49 16.96
N PHE A 70 18.85 -20.70 16.57
CA PHE A 70 17.79 -21.49 17.18
C PHE A 70 18.33 -22.84 17.66
N GLY A 71 17.66 -23.41 18.65
CA GLY A 71 17.89 -24.78 19.09
C GLY A 71 17.14 -25.81 18.25
N PRO A 72 17.48 -27.08 18.36
CA PRO A 72 16.88 -28.13 17.53
C PRO A 72 15.38 -28.32 17.74
N LYS A 73 14.84 -27.92 18.88
CA LYS A 73 13.42 -28.06 19.23
C LYS A 73 12.68 -26.75 19.35
N ASP A 74 13.32 -25.65 19.01
CA ASP A 74 12.68 -24.34 19.04
C ASP A 74 11.58 -24.25 17.97
N THR A 75 10.49 -23.58 18.31
CA THR A 75 9.56 -23.06 17.32
C THR A 75 10.15 -21.78 16.76
N ILE A 76 10.17 -21.65 15.46
CA ILE A 76 10.74 -20.50 14.76
C ILE A 76 9.60 -19.65 14.24
N TYR A 77 9.46 -18.45 14.79
CA TYR A 77 8.46 -17.48 14.39
C TYR A 77 9.05 -16.46 13.42
N ALA A 78 8.26 -16.07 12.45
CA ALA A 78 8.54 -14.96 11.55
C ALA A 78 7.43 -13.93 11.64
N SER A 79 7.78 -12.71 11.97
CA SER A 79 6.90 -11.54 11.98
C SER A 79 7.19 -10.70 10.75
N ILE A 80 6.18 -10.48 9.93
CA ILE A 80 6.28 -9.74 8.67
C ILE A 80 5.47 -8.46 8.82
N ALA A 81 6.17 -7.34 8.94
CA ALA A 81 5.54 -6.03 8.93
C ALA A 81 5.33 -5.56 7.49
N SER A 82 4.18 -5.00 7.23
CA SER A 82 3.79 -4.50 5.91
C SER A 82 3.03 -3.19 6.02
N GLU A 83 3.05 -2.41 4.98
CA GLU A 83 2.34 -1.14 4.84
C GLU A 83 1.64 -1.07 3.49
N GLY A 84 0.67 -0.16 3.39
CA GLY A 84 -0.06 0.10 2.17
C GLY A 84 -1.44 -0.52 2.12
N VAL A 85 -2.12 -0.31 1.00
CA VAL A 85 -3.50 -0.74 0.77
C VAL A 85 -3.55 -1.53 -0.52
N ALA A 86 -4.22 -2.67 -0.49
CA ALA A 86 -4.50 -3.46 -1.69
C ALA A 86 -5.80 -4.25 -1.51
N PRO A 87 -6.56 -4.49 -2.57
CA PRO A 87 -7.80 -5.27 -2.50
C PRO A 87 -7.56 -6.73 -2.12
N LYS A 88 -6.40 -7.26 -2.47
CA LYS A 88 -5.93 -8.60 -2.11
C LYS A 88 -4.41 -8.64 -2.23
N VAL A 89 -3.76 -9.32 -1.29
CA VAL A 89 -2.34 -9.66 -1.33
C VAL A 89 -2.18 -11.12 -0.92
N THR A 90 -1.35 -11.82 -1.64
CA THR A 90 -0.93 -13.18 -1.30
C THR A 90 0.49 -13.15 -0.73
N LEU A 91 0.61 -13.27 0.60
CA LEU A 91 1.91 -13.45 1.25
C LEU A 91 2.27 -14.93 1.33
N LYS A 92 3.49 -15.26 0.91
CA LYS A 92 4.05 -16.59 0.98
C LYS A 92 5.35 -16.57 1.80
N ALA A 93 5.45 -17.46 2.77
CA ALA A 93 6.65 -17.73 3.53
C ALA A 93 7.20 -19.10 3.12
N ARG A 94 8.39 -19.13 2.55
CA ARG A 94 9.08 -20.33 2.10
C ARG A 94 10.33 -20.53 2.93
N TRP A 95 10.40 -21.67 3.60
CA TRP A 95 11.50 -22.08 4.45
C TRP A 95 12.34 -23.14 3.75
N THR A 96 13.64 -22.92 3.68
CA THR A 96 14.57 -23.86 3.03
C THR A 96 15.76 -24.15 3.94
N TYR A 97 16.39 -25.32 3.71
CA TYR A 97 17.54 -25.82 4.46
C TYR A 97 18.72 -26.03 3.55
N GLY A 98 19.90 -25.64 4.04
CA GLY A 98 21.17 -25.85 3.39
C GLY A 98 21.37 -25.04 2.10
N GLU A 99 22.56 -25.07 1.56
CA GLU A 99 22.94 -24.34 0.34
C GLU A 99 22.14 -24.77 -0.90
N LYS A 100 21.68 -26.02 -0.93
CA LYS A 100 20.87 -26.55 -2.03
C LYS A 100 19.40 -26.08 -1.99
N GLY A 101 19.02 -25.32 -0.97
CA GLY A 101 17.67 -24.78 -0.83
C GLY A 101 16.58 -25.85 -0.70
N GLN A 102 16.86 -26.93 0.04
CA GLN A 102 15.87 -27.99 0.26
C GLN A 102 14.64 -27.40 0.95
N LEU A 103 13.45 -27.59 0.36
CA LEU A 103 12.21 -27.09 0.93
C LEU A 103 11.93 -27.78 2.27
N VAL A 104 11.71 -26.97 3.30
CA VAL A 104 11.35 -27.39 4.65
C VAL A 104 9.86 -27.24 4.88
N ASN A 105 9.36 -26.06 4.59
CA ASN A 105 7.95 -25.70 4.68
C ASN A 105 7.63 -24.52 3.76
N GLU A 106 6.38 -24.45 3.33
CA GLU A 106 5.85 -23.33 2.59
C GLU A 106 4.43 -23.05 3.08
N GLU A 107 4.15 -21.82 3.44
CA GLU A 107 2.84 -21.37 3.88
C GLU A 107 2.42 -20.11 3.12
N THR A 108 1.16 -20.06 2.74
CA THR A 108 0.60 -18.94 2.00
C THR A 108 -0.61 -18.38 2.75
N ARG A 109 -0.73 -17.05 2.82
CA ARG A 109 -1.88 -16.35 3.39
C ARG A 109 -2.35 -15.24 2.48
N ASP A 110 -3.63 -15.25 2.19
CA ASP A 110 -4.32 -14.19 1.46
C ASP A 110 -4.99 -13.23 2.44
N PHE A 111 -4.85 -11.94 2.21
CA PHE A 111 -5.54 -10.91 2.99
C PHE A 111 -5.70 -9.62 2.18
N ALA A 112 -6.54 -8.70 2.66
CA ALA A 112 -6.77 -7.39 2.06
C ALA A 112 -6.24 -6.31 3.03
N PRO A 113 -5.01 -5.82 2.84
CA PRO A 113 -4.44 -4.79 3.72
C PRO A 113 -5.12 -3.44 3.51
N THR A 114 -5.51 -2.81 4.60
CA THR A 114 -6.09 -1.46 4.64
C THR A 114 -5.15 -0.42 5.27
N GLY A 115 -3.90 -0.79 5.47
CA GLY A 115 -2.87 0.03 6.11
C GLY A 115 -1.76 -0.83 6.71
N PRO A 116 -1.00 -0.30 7.68
CA PRO A 116 0.04 -1.05 8.37
C PRO A 116 -0.52 -2.33 9.01
N ALA A 117 0.14 -3.45 8.75
CA ALA A 117 -0.26 -4.76 9.26
C ALA A 117 0.95 -5.60 9.65
N VAL A 118 0.74 -6.55 10.54
CA VAL A 118 1.74 -7.55 10.91
C VAL A 118 1.14 -8.94 10.69
N THR A 119 1.83 -9.73 9.87
CA THR A 119 1.47 -11.13 9.59
C THR A 119 2.52 -12.05 10.19
N GLU A 120 2.06 -13.06 10.90
CA GLU A 120 2.91 -14.06 11.55
C GLU A 120 2.89 -15.35 10.75
N PHE A 121 4.05 -15.96 10.63
CA PHE A 121 4.24 -17.36 10.21
C PHE A 121 5.11 -18.07 11.23
N HIS A 122 4.94 -19.36 11.40
CA HIS A 122 5.83 -20.15 12.26
C HIS A 122 5.99 -21.56 11.75
N ILE A 123 7.13 -22.13 12.09
CA ILE A 123 7.42 -23.54 11.86
C ILE A 123 7.87 -24.21 13.13
N ALA A 124 7.41 -25.44 13.34
CA ALA A 124 7.83 -26.30 14.43
C ALA A 124 8.10 -27.71 13.92
N ARG A 125 9.10 -28.36 14.49
CA ARG A 125 9.42 -29.74 14.15
C ARG A 125 9.61 -30.60 15.41
N PRO A 126 8.61 -31.42 15.78
CA PRO A 126 8.67 -32.24 17.00
C PRO A 126 9.88 -33.17 17.03
N SER A 127 10.31 -33.71 15.87
CA SER A 127 11.51 -34.54 15.75
C SER A 127 12.84 -33.80 15.89
N GLY A 128 12.78 -32.45 15.94
CA GLY A 128 13.94 -31.58 15.97
C GLY A 128 14.45 -31.18 14.59
N TRP A 129 15.00 -29.99 14.53
CA TRP A 129 15.61 -29.43 13.32
C TRP A 129 17.03 -29.96 13.17
N PRO A 130 17.44 -30.41 11.99
CA PRO A 130 18.86 -30.62 11.69
C PRO A 130 19.68 -29.35 11.95
N ALA A 131 20.87 -29.50 12.51
CA ALA A 131 21.79 -28.37 12.64
C ALA A 131 22.27 -27.93 11.27
N GLY A 132 22.37 -26.62 11.06
CA GLY A 132 22.82 -26.02 9.80
C GLY A 132 22.12 -24.70 9.49
N THR A 133 22.37 -24.19 8.30
CA THR A 133 21.83 -22.92 7.81
C THR A 133 20.47 -23.12 7.17
N TYR A 134 19.58 -22.24 7.50
CA TYR A 134 18.23 -22.15 6.96
C TYR A 134 18.00 -20.77 6.34
N LYS A 135 17.04 -20.72 5.43
CA LYS A 135 16.63 -19.48 4.80
C LYS A 135 15.10 -19.37 4.79
N LEU A 136 14.61 -18.21 5.20
CA LEU A 136 13.23 -17.78 5.01
C LEU A 136 13.19 -16.81 3.84
N GLU A 137 12.39 -17.11 2.84
CA GLU A 137 12.04 -16.21 1.76
C GLU A 137 10.58 -15.81 1.89
N VAL A 138 10.33 -14.50 1.92
CA VAL A 138 8.98 -13.94 1.97
C VAL A 138 8.69 -13.31 0.63
N SER A 139 7.61 -13.71 0.00
CA SER A 139 7.13 -13.11 -1.25
C SER A 139 5.72 -12.58 -1.10
N ALA A 140 5.45 -11.49 -1.83
CA ALA A 140 4.14 -10.87 -1.95
C ALA A 140 3.73 -10.92 -3.43
N ASP A 141 2.56 -11.50 -3.71
CA ASP A 141 2.02 -11.68 -5.06
C ASP A 141 3.03 -12.31 -6.04
N GLY A 142 3.82 -13.29 -5.54
CA GLY A 142 4.83 -13.99 -6.31
C GLY A 142 6.19 -13.29 -6.42
N ASN A 143 6.32 -12.05 -5.94
CA ASN A 143 7.58 -11.31 -5.95
C ASN A 143 8.28 -11.43 -4.60
N VAL A 144 9.57 -11.77 -4.61
CA VAL A 144 10.37 -11.85 -3.37
C VAL A 144 10.50 -10.46 -2.79
N ALA A 145 9.97 -10.30 -1.58
CA ALA A 145 9.98 -9.05 -0.84
C ALA A 145 11.11 -8.97 0.18
N ALA A 146 11.46 -10.12 0.80
CA ALA A 146 12.54 -10.19 1.78
C ALA A 146 13.08 -11.62 1.89
N THR A 147 14.34 -11.70 2.31
CA THR A 147 15.00 -12.97 2.61
C THR A 147 15.74 -12.83 3.94
N LYS A 148 15.62 -13.82 4.82
CA LYS A 148 16.34 -13.92 6.10
C LYS A 148 17.02 -15.26 6.22
N GLU A 149 18.26 -15.25 6.66
CA GLU A 149 19.01 -16.45 6.98
C GLU A 149 19.10 -16.63 8.49
N PHE A 150 19.08 -17.87 8.93
CA PHE A 150 19.23 -18.22 10.33
C PHE A 150 19.92 -19.59 10.46
N GLU A 151 20.40 -19.88 11.65
CA GLU A 151 21.13 -21.11 11.92
C GLU A 151 20.46 -21.91 13.02
N VAL A 152 20.44 -23.23 12.86
CA VAL A 152 20.10 -24.13 13.96
C VAL A 152 21.38 -24.77 14.49
N LYS A 153 21.61 -24.65 15.79
CA LYS A 153 22.74 -25.26 16.51
C LYS A 153 22.25 -26.30 17.51
N LYS A 154 23.09 -27.31 17.72
CA LYS A 154 22.88 -28.30 18.77
C LYS A 154 23.19 -27.73 20.15
#